data_51c0eaa86c7146056751ffc88b37f655
#
_entry.id   51c0eaa86c7146056751ffc88b37f655
#
_cell.length_a   1.000
_cell.length_b   1.000
_cell.length_c   1.000
_cell.angle_alpha   90.00
_cell.angle_beta   90.00
_cell.angle_gamma   90.00
#
_symmetry.space_group_name_H-M   'P 1'
#
loop_
_entity.id
_entity.type
_entity.pdbx_description
1 polymer ?
#
loop_
_entity_poly.entity_id
_entity_poly.type
_entity_poly.pdbx_seq_one_letter_code
_entity_poly.pdbx_strand_id
1 'polypeptide(L)'
;MDLVDDAELLVRSIVERCAESAEDAEQKQIGDLFTSFMDTERIEAAGATPLAADLELIDAIDSIPAMTRTLGTLERSSVSSFIGMYIAPDRGNPDRYITHIVQSGLGLPDESYYREEQFEEIRQAYRAHVTTMLNLAGVVDPEAAADRAIDLETQLASHHWDRVACRDAQKTYNPMAAAELAELTPSFDWQTWSAAAKVEPAVIAEVIVAQPSYLTGLETLLTEDLLESWRDWLR
;
A
#
# COMPACT_ATOMS: atom_id res chain seq x y z
N MET A 1 -3.52 -2.19 37.50
CA MET A 1 -2.93 -1.54 36.33
C MET A 1 -2.16 -2.63 35.64
N ASP A 2 -2.41 -2.84 34.35
CA ASP A 2 -1.76 -3.90 33.57
C ASP A 2 -0.33 -3.46 33.24
N LEU A 3 0.62 -4.39 33.13
CA LEU A 3 2.00 -4.12 32.70
C LEU A 3 2.07 -3.36 31.37
N VAL A 4 1.09 -3.57 30.51
CA VAL A 4 0.96 -2.86 29.22
C VAL A 4 0.65 -1.38 29.47
N ASP A 5 -0.34 -1.08 30.30
CA ASP A 5 -0.71 0.30 30.65
C ASP A 5 0.46 1.06 31.26
N ASP A 6 1.20 0.41 32.17
CA ASP A 6 2.38 1.02 32.80
C ASP A 6 3.50 1.31 31.78
N ALA A 7 3.71 0.41 30.80
CA ALA A 7 4.69 0.60 29.73
C ALA A 7 4.29 1.75 28.79
N GLU A 8 3.02 1.86 28.42
CA GLU A 8 2.52 2.95 27.59
C GLU A 8 2.66 4.31 28.28
N LEU A 9 2.32 4.39 29.58
CA LEU A 9 2.49 5.61 30.36
C LEU A 9 3.97 6.00 30.49
N LEU A 10 4.85 5.03 30.66
CA LEU A 10 6.28 5.28 30.71
C LEU A 10 6.82 5.81 29.39
N VAL A 11 6.49 5.17 28.26
CA VAL A 11 6.88 5.63 26.93
C VAL A 11 6.38 7.05 26.67
N ARG A 12 5.11 7.32 26.97
CA ARG A 12 4.53 8.65 26.84
C ARG A 12 5.33 9.69 27.65
N SER A 13 5.64 9.40 28.92
CA SER A 13 6.40 10.32 29.78
C SER A 13 7.82 10.60 29.25
N ILE A 14 8.45 9.61 28.59
CA ILE A 14 9.75 9.78 27.95
C ILE A 14 9.64 10.73 26.75
N VAL A 15 8.65 10.51 25.91
CA VAL A 15 8.44 11.32 24.68
C VAL A 15 8.10 12.78 25.04
N GLU A 16 7.20 13.00 26.00
CA GLU A 16 6.83 14.33 26.49
C GLU A 16 8.05 15.07 27.09
N ARG A 17 8.88 14.37 27.89
CA ARG A 17 10.13 14.95 28.41
C ARG A 17 11.10 15.31 27.29
N CYS A 18 11.25 14.48 26.26
CA CYS A 18 12.09 14.78 25.10
C CYS A 18 11.61 16.04 24.37
N ALA A 19 10.29 16.28 24.31
CA ALA A 19 9.74 17.50 23.72
C ALA A 19 9.98 18.75 24.57
N GLU A 20 9.95 18.62 25.90
CA GLU A 20 10.14 19.74 26.84
C GLU A 20 11.61 20.10 27.04
N SER A 21 12.50 19.09 27.17
CA SER A 21 13.90 19.30 27.56
C SER A 21 14.81 18.17 27.07
N ALA A 22 15.12 18.18 25.76
CA ALA A 22 16.06 17.24 25.17
C ALA A 22 17.49 17.50 25.66
N GLU A 23 18.17 16.43 26.13
CA GLU A 23 19.54 16.50 26.64
C GLU A 23 20.59 16.13 25.56
N ASP A 24 20.17 15.44 24.50
CA ASP A 24 21.01 15.02 23.39
C ASP A 24 20.28 15.10 22.03
N ALA A 25 21.00 14.76 20.96
CA ALA A 25 20.47 14.83 19.60
C ALA A 25 19.34 13.82 19.34
N GLU A 26 19.39 12.64 19.94
CA GLU A 26 18.36 11.59 19.77
C GLU A 26 17.08 12.01 20.48
N GLN A 27 17.16 12.48 21.71
CA GLN A 27 16.03 13.03 22.44
C GLN A 27 15.41 14.23 21.72
N LYS A 28 16.26 15.09 21.12
CA LYS A 28 15.77 16.21 20.31
C LYS A 28 14.96 15.72 19.10
N GLN A 29 15.42 14.68 18.39
CA GLN A 29 14.68 14.13 17.25
C GLN A 29 13.32 13.56 17.68
N ILE A 30 13.28 12.84 18.80
CA ILE A 30 12.03 12.31 19.37
C ILE A 30 11.08 13.46 19.73
N GLY A 31 11.58 14.49 20.41
CA GLY A 31 10.78 15.63 20.83
C GLY A 31 10.28 16.47 19.64
N ASP A 32 11.12 16.71 18.63
CA ASP A 32 10.73 17.43 17.41
C ASP A 32 9.63 16.67 16.64
N LEU A 33 9.77 15.34 16.50
CA LEU A 33 8.76 14.51 15.86
C LEU A 33 7.42 14.56 16.61
N PHE A 34 7.45 14.36 17.92
CA PHE A 34 6.27 14.43 18.77
C PHE A 34 5.59 15.79 18.68
N THR A 35 6.35 16.87 18.82
CA THR A 35 5.81 18.24 18.74
C THR A 35 5.18 18.50 17.39
N SER A 36 5.82 18.08 16.28
CA SER A 36 5.28 18.24 14.93
C SER A 36 3.96 17.47 14.72
N PHE A 37 3.85 16.28 15.32
CA PHE A 37 2.65 15.43 15.25
C PHE A 37 1.50 15.99 16.10
N MET A 38 1.80 16.65 17.21
CA MET A 38 0.81 17.23 18.14
C MET A 38 0.40 18.68 17.78
N ASP A 39 1.02 19.28 16.78
CA ASP A 39 0.69 20.63 16.27
C ASP A 39 -0.55 20.57 15.37
N THR A 40 -1.71 20.34 16.00
CA THR A 40 -2.98 20.19 15.31
C THR A 40 -3.39 21.43 14.53
N GLU A 41 -3.05 22.63 15.02
CA GLU A 41 -3.34 23.91 14.32
C GLU A 41 -2.60 23.97 12.99
N ARG A 42 -1.32 23.59 12.97
CA ARG A 42 -0.50 23.56 11.76
C ARG A 42 -0.95 22.47 10.80
N ILE A 43 -1.32 21.28 11.33
CA ILE A 43 -1.83 20.16 10.53
C ILE A 43 -3.13 20.55 9.83
N GLU A 44 -4.08 21.13 10.56
CA GLU A 44 -5.36 21.59 10.01
C GLU A 44 -5.16 22.71 8.98
N ALA A 45 -4.26 23.66 9.25
CA ALA A 45 -3.95 24.73 8.31
C ALA A 45 -3.27 24.22 7.02
N ALA A 46 -2.48 23.16 7.09
CA ALA A 46 -1.83 22.56 5.93
C ALA A 46 -2.83 21.80 5.02
N GLY A 47 -3.87 21.19 5.61
CA GLY A 47 -4.84 20.37 4.88
C GLY A 47 -4.16 19.32 3.99
N ALA A 48 -4.57 19.21 2.73
CA ALA A 48 -4.00 18.28 1.76
C ALA A 48 -2.73 18.79 1.07
N THR A 49 -2.25 20.00 1.38
CA THR A 49 -1.06 20.61 0.72
C THR A 49 0.19 19.70 0.73
N PRO A 50 0.50 18.94 1.80
CA PRO A 50 1.66 18.05 1.80
C PRO A 50 1.59 16.91 0.76
N LEU A 51 0.40 16.56 0.30
CA LEU A 51 0.16 15.51 -0.69
C LEU A 51 0.17 16.03 -2.14
N ALA A 52 0.27 17.35 -2.35
CA ALA A 52 0.09 17.96 -3.68
C ALA A 52 1.00 17.35 -4.74
N ALA A 53 2.28 17.08 -4.42
CA ALA A 53 3.23 16.50 -5.37
C ALA A 53 2.87 15.05 -5.75
N ASP A 54 2.39 14.26 -4.80
CA ASP A 54 1.98 12.86 -5.05
C ASP A 54 0.67 12.83 -5.85
N LEU A 55 -0.27 13.72 -5.54
CA LEU A 55 -1.51 13.86 -6.29
C LEU A 55 -1.26 14.32 -7.75
N GLU A 56 -0.32 15.25 -7.97
CA GLU A 56 0.09 15.65 -9.32
C GLU A 56 0.70 14.48 -10.11
N LEU A 57 1.49 13.62 -9.46
CA LEU A 57 2.03 12.40 -10.10
C LEU A 57 0.91 11.42 -10.49
N ILE A 58 -0.10 11.26 -9.63
CA ILE A 58 -1.25 10.40 -9.90
C ILE A 58 -2.11 10.98 -11.04
N ASP A 59 -2.36 12.28 -11.03
CA ASP A 59 -3.14 12.96 -12.06
C ASP A 59 -2.50 12.89 -13.45
N ALA A 60 -1.16 12.81 -13.50
CA ALA A 60 -0.40 12.68 -14.74
C ALA A 60 -0.41 11.26 -15.33
N ILE A 61 -1.03 10.27 -14.68
CA ILE A 61 -1.14 8.91 -15.22
C ILE A 61 -2.06 8.92 -16.44
N ASP A 62 -1.50 8.66 -17.61
CA ASP A 62 -2.21 8.62 -18.90
C ASP A 62 -2.11 7.27 -19.63
N SER A 63 -1.35 6.33 -19.05
CA SER A 63 -1.09 5.01 -19.62
C SER A 63 -0.65 4.01 -18.56
N ILE A 64 -0.74 2.70 -18.82
CA ILE A 64 -0.24 1.67 -17.93
C ILE A 64 1.28 1.81 -17.66
N PRO A 65 2.15 2.12 -18.63
CA PRO A 65 3.56 2.40 -18.34
C PRO A 65 3.78 3.63 -17.45
N ALA A 66 2.96 4.68 -17.58
CA ALA A 66 3.02 5.85 -16.69
C ALA A 66 2.58 5.46 -15.27
N MET A 67 1.51 4.69 -15.11
CA MET A 67 1.06 4.15 -13.83
C MET A 67 2.15 3.28 -13.17
N THR A 68 2.76 2.37 -13.91
CA THR A 68 3.86 1.51 -13.40
C THR A 68 5.01 2.35 -12.83
N ARG A 69 5.40 3.43 -13.52
CA ARG A 69 6.45 4.36 -13.04
C ARG A 69 6.00 5.12 -11.79
N THR A 70 4.77 5.62 -11.78
CA THR A 70 4.22 6.34 -10.62
C THR A 70 4.16 5.46 -9.39
N LEU A 71 3.68 4.21 -9.52
CA LEU A 71 3.68 3.22 -8.43
C LEU A 71 5.09 2.98 -7.87
N GLY A 72 6.11 2.81 -8.73
CA GLY A 72 7.49 2.68 -8.27
C GLY A 72 8.00 3.94 -7.54
N THR A 73 7.55 5.13 -7.94
CA THR A 73 7.90 6.38 -7.25
C THR A 73 7.24 6.48 -5.89
N LEU A 74 5.96 6.15 -5.79
CA LEU A 74 5.16 6.19 -4.56
C LEU A 74 5.59 5.12 -3.54
N GLU A 75 6.07 3.96 -4.00
CA GLU A 75 6.63 2.90 -3.15
C GLU A 75 7.75 3.43 -2.23
N ARG A 76 8.54 4.39 -2.70
CA ARG A 76 9.61 5.02 -1.91
C ARG A 76 9.09 5.85 -0.74
N SER A 77 7.85 6.29 -0.81
CA SER A 77 7.13 7.01 0.25
C SER A 77 6.26 6.08 1.08
N SER A 78 6.43 4.76 0.93
CA SER A 78 5.65 3.71 1.62
C SER A 78 4.15 3.77 1.30
N VAL A 79 3.79 4.28 0.12
CA VAL A 79 2.41 4.21 -0.37
C VAL A 79 2.16 2.80 -0.88
N SER A 80 1.20 2.12 -0.26
CA SER A 80 0.84 0.75 -0.61
C SER A 80 0.31 0.65 -2.04
N SER A 81 0.70 -0.43 -2.73
CA SER A 81 0.27 -0.76 -4.09
C SER A 81 -0.65 -1.99 -4.08
N PHE A 82 -1.11 -2.41 -5.26
CA PHE A 82 -1.79 -3.69 -5.46
C PHE A 82 -0.86 -4.90 -5.29
N ILE A 83 0.43 -4.69 -5.11
CA ILE A 83 1.42 -5.72 -4.80
C ILE A 83 2.08 -5.36 -3.47
N GLY A 84 2.07 -6.30 -2.52
CA GLY A 84 2.88 -6.21 -1.32
C GLY A 84 4.24 -6.85 -1.57
N MET A 85 5.30 -6.21 -1.10
CA MET A 85 6.67 -6.70 -1.26
C MET A 85 7.42 -6.61 0.06
N TYR A 86 8.17 -7.68 0.39
CA TYR A 86 9.06 -7.67 1.56
C TYR A 86 10.21 -8.64 1.35
N ILE A 87 11.30 -8.46 2.09
CA ILE A 87 12.48 -9.32 2.09
C ILE A 87 12.47 -10.17 3.35
N ALA A 88 12.56 -11.49 3.20
CA ALA A 88 12.61 -12.44 4.31
C ALA A 88 13.53 -13.63 3.96
N PRO A 89 13.91 -14.46 4.95
CA PRO A 89 14.61 -15.71 4.67
C PRO A 89 13.83 -16.60 3.70
N ASP A 90 14.52 -17.16 2.73
CA ASP A 90 13.96 -18.15 1.82
C ASP A 90 13.66 -19.46 2.56
N ARG A 91 12.39 -19.87 2.58
CA ARG A 91 11.98 -21.11 3.29
C ARG A 91 12.59 -22.39 2.68
N GLY A 92 12.96 -22.35 1.41
CA GLY A 92 13.64 -23.46 0.71
C GLY A 92 15.16 -23.42 0.84
N ASN A 93 15.73 -22.26 1.20
CA ASN A 93 17.16 -22.07 1.43
C ASN A 93 17.38 -21.01 2.54
N PRO A 94 17.31 -21.39 3.82
CA PRO A 94 17.36 -20.45 4.94
C PRO A 94 18.65 -19.63 5.08
N ASP A 95 19.69 -20.01 4.33
CA ASP A 95 20.99 -19.32 4.35
C ASP A 95 20.99 -18.03 3.48
N ARG A 96 19.85 -17.71 2.83
CA ARG A 96 19.68 -16.49 2.03
C ARG A 96 18.39 -15.75 2.34
N TYR A 97 18.41 -14.45 2.08
CA TYR A 97 17.22 -13.62 2.00
C TYR A 97 16.73 -13.54 0.54
N ILE A 98 15.44 -13.45 0.37
CA ILE A 98 14.80 -13.35 -0.94
C ILE A 98 13.60 -12.42 -0.88
N THR A 99 13.24 -11.79 -1.98
CA THR A 99 12.06 -10.95 -2.10
C THR A 99 10.81 -11.82 -2.21
N HIS A 100 9.82 -11.50 -1.38
CA HIS A 100 8.49 -12.07 -1.42
C HIS A 100 7.52 -11.08 -2.06
N ILE A 101 6.70 -11.57 -2.99
CA ILE A 101 5.60 -10.83 -3.62
C ILE A 101 4.30 -11.44 -3.17
N VAL A 102 3.40 -10.61 -2.65
CA VAL A 102 2.11 -11.02 -2.10
C VAL A 102 0.99 -10.16 -2.66
N GLN A 103 -0.23 -10.72 -2.67
CA GLN A 103 -1.44 -9.97 -2.98
C GLN A 103 -1.63 -8.79 -2.02
N SER A 104 -2.09 -7.65 -2.54
CA SER A 104 -2.35 -6.42 -1.79
C SER A 104 -3.40 -5.56 -2.51
N GLY A 105 -3.61 -4.31 -2.08
CA GLY A 105 -4.44 -3.35 -2.78
C GLY A 105 -5.88 -3.27 -2.32
N LEU A 106 -6.23 -3.91 -1.21
CA LEU A 106 -7.56 -3.80 -0.61
C LEU A 106 -7.53 -2.83 0.57
N GLY A 107 -8.48 -1.91 0.62
CA GLY A 107 -8.66 -1.00 1.75
C GLY A 107 -9.41 -1.65 2.92
N LEU A 108 -10.19 -2.71 2.67
CA LEU A 108 -10.82 -3.56 3.69
C LEU A 108 -9.92 -4.76 4.03
N PRO A 109 -10.12 -5.41 5.20
CA PRO A 109 -9.17 -6.39 5.75
C PRO A 109 -8.87 -7.61 4.88
N ASP A 110 -9.81 -8.09 4.09
CA ASP A 110 -9.63 -9.22 3.16
C ASP A 110 -10.76 -9.29 2.11
N GLU A 111 -10.65 -10.21 1.16
CA GLU A 111 -11.56 -10.38 0.03
C GLU A 111 -13.02 -10.66 0.45
N SER A 112 -13.24 -11.29 1.60
CA SER A 112 -14.60 -11.63 2.07
C SER A 112 -15.44 -10.40 2.39
N TYR A 113 -14.80 -9.28 2.78
CA TYR A 113 -15.47 -8.02 3.06
C TYR A 113 -16.13 -7.41 1.81
N TYR A 114 -15.65 -7.74 0.62
CA TYR A 114 -16.19 -7.22 -0.65
C TYR A 114 -17.39 -8.02 -1.16
N ARG A 115 -17.60 -9.27 -0.70
CA ARG A 115 -18.61 -10.18 -1.25
C ARG A 115 -19.66 -10.69 -0.26
N GLU A 116 -19.33 -10.79 1.07
CA GLU A 116 -20.24 -11.39 2.03
C GLU A 116 -21.25 -10.37 2.55
N GLU A 117 -22.52 -10.78 2.65
CA GLU A 117 -23.65 -9.95 3.06
C GLU A 117 -23.48 -9.39 4.47
N GLN A 118 -22.87 -10.14 5.38
CA GLN A 118 -22.61 -9.68 6.75
C GLN A 118 -21.73 -8.43 6.85
N PHE A 119 -20.98 -8.07 5.80
CA PHE A 119 -20.11 -6.91 5.75
C PHE A 119 -20.71 -5.71 5.00
N GLU A 120 -22.00 -5.75 4.65
CA GLU A 120 -22.64 -4.68 3.87
C GLU A 120 -22.55 -3.32 4.57
N GLU A 121 -22.82 -3.25 5.88
CA GLU A 121 -22.71 -2.01 6.65
C GLU A 121 -21.27 -1.45 6.66
N ILE A 122 -20.27 -2.34 6.69
CA ILE A 122 -18.87 -1.95 6.64
C ILE A 122 -18.52 -1.38 5.26
N ARG A 123 -19.00 -2.00 4.17
CA ARG A 123 -18.81 -1.46 2.81
C ARG A 123 -19.42 -0.07 2.65
N GLN A 124 -20.60 0.14 3.19
CA GLN A 124 -21.27 1.46 3.15
C GLN A 124 -20.47 2.53 3.94
N ALA A 125 -19.97 2.17 5.11
CA ALA A 125 -19.13 3.06 5.92
C ALA A 125 -17.80 3.35 5.22
N TYR A 126 -17.19 2.32 4.59
CA TYR A 126 -15.96 2.46 3.82
C TYR A 126 -16.14 3.38 2.61
N ARG A 127 -17.24 3.20 1.85
CA ARG A 127 -17.59 4.10 0.73
C ARG A 127 -17.71 5.55 1.18
N ALA A 128 -18.40 5.81 2.29
CA ALA A 128 -18.54 7.16 2.84
C ALA A 128 -17.18 7.75 3.26
N HIS A 129 -16.30 6.93 3.83
CA HIS A 129 -14.93 7.32 4.17
C HIS A 129 -14.11 7.68 2.93
N VAL A 130 -14.06 6.82 1.91
CA VAL A 130 -13.34 7.07 0.65
C VAL A 130 -13.85 8.34 -0.02
N THR A 131 -15.18 8.54 -0.09
CA THR A 131 -15.78 9.77 -0.62
C THR A 131 -15.28 11.01 0.12
N THR A 132 -15.21 10.93 1.46
CA THR A 132 -14.72 12.04 2.29
C THR A 132 -13.24 12.33 2.00
N MET A 133 -12.39 11.29 1.90
CA MET A 133 -10.97 11.46 1.62
C MET A 133 -10.72 12.06 0.24
N LEU A 134 -11.42 11.59 -0.79
CA LEU A 134 -11.35 12.14 -2.14
C LEU A 134 -11.82 13.60 -2.21
N ASN A 135 -12.86 13.96 -1.45
CA ASN A 135 -13.30 15.36 -1.33
C ASN A 135 -12.24 16.24 -0.68
N LEU A 136 -11.57 15.76 0.37
CA LEU A 136 -10.47 16.48 1.01
C LEU A 136 -9.24 16.60 0.10
N ALA A 137 -9.01 15.63 -0.76
CA ALA A 137 -7.98 15.67 -1.82
C ALA A 137 -8.35 16.61 -2.99
N GLY A 138 -9.56 17.19 -3.00
CA GLY A 138 -10.01 18.13 -4.02
C GLY A 138 -10.50 17.48 -5.31
N VAL A 139 -10.84 16.18 -5.28
CA VAL A 139 -11.35 15.44 -6.44
C VAL A 139 -12.72 15.97 -6.84
N VAL A 140 -12.89 16.23 -8.12
CA VAL A 140 -14.19 16.62 -8.69
C VAL A 140 -15.08 15.38 -8.75
N ASP A 141 -16.32 15.47 -8.24
CA ASP A 141 -17.24 14.36 -8.14
C ASP A 141 -16.68 13.17 -7.30
N PRO A 142 -16.41 13.40 -5.99
CA PRO A 142 -15.77 12.41 -5.14
C PRO A 142 -16.65 11.16 -4.91
N GLU A 143 -17.96 11.25 -5.07
CA GLU A 143 -18.88 10.12 -4.97
C GLU A 143 -18.68 9.14 -6.13
N ALA A 144 -18.63 9.64 -7.38
CA ALA A 144 -18.38 8.81 -8.54
C ALA A 144 -16.95 8.25 -8.54
N ALA A 145 -15.97 9.02 -8.06
CA ALA A 145 -14.58 8.54 -7.91
C ALA A 145 -14.49 7.43 -6.85
N ALA A 146 -15.19 7.56 -5.72
CA ALA A 146 -15.26 6.51 -4.70
C ALA A 146 -15.89 5.23 -5.23
N ASP A 147 -16.96 5.34 -6.03
CA ASP A 147 -17.60 4.19 -6.67
C ASP A 147 -16.61 3.47 -7.61
N ARG A 148 -15.87 4.20 -8.45
CA ARG A 148 -14.87 3.59 -9.35
C ARG A 148 -13.72 2.93 -8.58
N ALA A 149 -13.22 3.55 -7.51
CA ALA A 149 -12.16 2.97 -6.68
C ALA A 149 -12.61 1.68 -5.99
N ILE A 150 -13.82 1.66 -5.40
CA ILE A 150 -14.35 0.49 -4.70
C ILE A 150 -14.75 -0.63 -5.67
N ASP A 151 -15.27 -0.29 -6.84
CA ASP A 151 -15.54 -1.27 -7.90
C ASP A 151 -14.24 -1.93 -8.38
N LEU A 152 -13.15 -1.17 -8.50
CA LEU A 152 -11.83 -1.71 -8.82
C LEU A 152 -11.30 -2.62 -7.70
N GLU A 153 -11.39 -2.21 -6.44
CA GLU A 153 -11.02 -3.05 -5.29
C GLU A 153 -11.85 -4.33 -5.22
N THR A 154 -13.13 -4.27 -5.56
CA THR A 154 -14.01 -5.44 -5.62
C THR A 154 -13.55 -6.42 -6.69
N GLN A 155 -13.13 -5.92 -7.85
CA GLN A 155 -12.53 -6.75 -8.89
C GLN A 155 -11.18 -7.34 -8.42
N LEU A 156 -10.29 -6.56 -7.81
CA LEU A 156 -9.06 -7.05 -7.20
C LEU A 156 -9.35 -8.15 -6.16
N ALA A 157 -10.31 -7.91 -5.25
CA ALA A 157 -10.70 -8.85 -4.22
C ALA A 157 -11.16 -10.20 -4.80
N SER A 158 -11.81 -10.20 -5.97
CA SER A 158 -12.23 -11.43 -6.65
C SER A 158 -11.07 -12.33 -7.08
N HIS A 159 -9.86 -11.78 -7.22
CA HIS A 159 -8.64 -12.50 -7.56
C HIS A 159 -7.79 -12.85 -6.32
N HIS A 160 -8.11 -12.29 -5.16
CA HIS A 160 -7.39 -12.61 -3.92
C HIS A 160 -7.65 -14.04 -3.46
N TRP A 161 -6.64 -14.66 -2.91
CA TRP A 161 -6.80 -15.90 -2.15
C TRP A 161 -7.41 -15.59 -0.79
N ASP A 162 -8.23 -16.50 -0.30
CA ASP A 162 -8.78 -16.43 1.05
C ASP A 162 -7.68 -16.57 2.13
N ARG A 163 -8.03 -16.18 3.35
CA ARG A 163 -7.11 -16.19 4.50
C ARG A 163 -6.57 -17.58 4.85
N VAL A 164 -7.31 -18.64 4.55
CA VAL A 164 -6.89 -20.03 4.83
C VAL A 164 -5.85 -20.44 3.80
N ALA A 165 -6.12 -20.20 2.52
CA ALA A 165 -5.19 -20.49 1.43
C ALA A 165 -3.86 -19.73 1.59
N CYS A 166 -3.92 -18.45 2.03
CA CYS A 166 -2.74 -17.63 2.28
C CYS A 166 -1.83 -18.16 3.40
N ARG A 167 -2.32 -19.03 4.30
CA ARG A 167 -1.53 -19.65 5.37
C ARG A 167 -0.89 -20.97 4.96
N ASP A 168 -1.21 -21.52 3.81
CA ASP A 168 -0.62 -22.75 3.31
C ASP A 168 0.82 -22.51 2.84
N ALA A 169 1.77 -22.95 3.66
CA ALA A 169 3.20 -22.71 3.40
C ALA A 169 3.73 -23.39 2.13
N GLN A 170 3.07 -24.42 1.62
CA GLN A 170 3.45 -25.08 0.36
C GLN A 170 2.88 -24.35 -0.84
N LYS A 171 1.60 -23.97 -0.79
CA LYS A 171 0.94 -23.22 -1.88
C LYS A 171 1.54 -21.83 -2.08
N THR A 172 1.96 -21.17 -0.99
CA THR A 172 2.55 -19.83 -1.02
C THR A 172 4.07 -19.82 -1.26
N TYR A 173 4.67 -20.94 -1.64
CA TYR A 173 6.08 -21.03 -1.96
C TYR A 173 6.29 -21.31 -3.45
N ASN A 174 6.34 -20.25 -4.26
CA ASN A 174 6.51 -20.33 -5.70
C ASN A 174 7.73 -19.47 -6.09
N PRO A 175 8.96 -20.04 -6.02
CA PRO A 175 10.15 -19.34 -6.47
C PRO A 175 10.11 -19.16 -8.00
N MET A 176 10.42 -17.95 -8.45
CA MET A 176 10.36 -17.54 -9.87
C MET A 176 11.53 -16.64 -10.21
N ALA A 177 12.08 -16.80 -11.41
CA ALA A 177 12.98 -15.81 -11.99
C ALA A 177 12.20 -14.56 -12.44
N ALA A 178 12.87 -13.41 -12.58
CA ALA A 178 12.27 -12.17 -13.07
C ALA A 178 11.52 -12.33 -14.41
N ALA A 179 12.01 -13.20 -15.30
CA ALA A 179 11.35 -13.46 -16.59
C ALA A 179 10.00 -14.17 -16.41
N GLU A 180 9.92 -15.15 -15.50
CA GLU A 180 8.68 -15.87 -15.19
C GLU A 180 7.67 -14.95 -14.47
N LEU A 181 8.16 -14.06 -13.59
CA LEU A 181 7.34 -13.03 -12.97
C LEU A 181 6.71 -12.09 -14.02
N ALA A 182 7.50 -11.65 -14.99
CA ALA A 182 7.04 -10.79 -16.07
C ALA A 182 6.01 -11.49 -16.99
N GLU A 183 6.04 -12.81 -17.13
CA GLU A 183 5.03 -13.57 -17.88
C GLU A 183 3.66 -13.58 -17.17
N LEU A 184 3.62 -13.44 -15.84
CA LEU A 184 2.35 -13.36 -15.10
C LEU A 184 1.67 -11.99 -15.24
N THR A 185 2.44 -10.93 -15.49
CA THR A 185 1.94 -9.55 -15.58
C THR A 185 2.63 -8.81 -16.74
N PRO A 186 2.41 -9.22 -17.99
CA PRO A 186 3.10 -8.65 -19.15
C PRO A 186 2.84 -7.15 -19.36
N SER A 187 1.71 -6.61 -18.89
CA SER A 187 1.41 -5.18 -18.93
C SER A 187 2.15 -4.37 -17.86
N PHE A 188 2.66 -5.02 -16.80
CA PHE A 188 3.40 -4.37 -15.72
C PHE A 188 4.91 -4.53 -15.93
N ASP A 189 5.57 -3.47 -16.40
CA ASP A 189 7.02 -3.48 -16.63
C ASP A 189 7.78 -3.37 -15.29
N TRP A 190 8.20 -4.52 -14.76
CA TRP A 190 8.98 -4.63 -13.53
C TRP A 190 10.30 -3.86 -13.56
N GLN A 191 10.91 -3.68 -14.74
CA GLN A 191 12.15 -2.90 -14.88
C GLN A 191 11.87 -1.40 -14.71
N THR A 192 10.81 -0.89 -15.34
CA THR A 192 10.36 0.49 -15.17
C THR A 192 9.96 0.77 -13.71
N TRP A 193 9.22 -0.15 -13.08
CA TRP A 193 8.85 -0.04 -11.68
C TRP A 193 10.06 -0.01 -10.75
N SER A 194 10.99 -0.99 -10.88
CA SER A 194 12.17 -1.07 -10.00
C SER A 194 13.11 0.13 -10.16
N ALA A 195 13.28 0.63 -11.38
CA ALA A 195 14.07 1.83 -11.64
C ALA A 195 13.46 3.07 -10.94
N ALA A 196 12.13 3.23 -11.00
CA ALA A 196 11.42 4.31 -10.34
C ALA A 196 11.44 4.16 -8.80
N ALA A 197 11.28 2.95 -8.30
CA ALA A 197 11.38 2.61 -6.88
C ALA A 197 12.81 2.69 -6.33
N LYS A 198 13.83 2.82 -7.21
CA LYS A 198 15.26 2.72 -6.87
C LYS A 198 15.62 1.38 -6.22
N VAL A 199 14.97 0.33 -6.65
CA VAL A 199 15.27 -1.06 -6.26
C VAL A 199 16.30 -1.61 -7.24
N GLU A 200 17.40 -2.13 -6.72
CA GLU A 200 18.44 -2.77 -7.55
C GLU A 200 17.88 -4.00 -8.27
N PRO A 201 18.18 -4.20 -9.55
CA PRO A 201 17.66 -5.34 -10.33
C PRO A 201 17.89 -6.70 -9.69
N ALA A 202 18.97 -6.85 -8.92
CA ALA A 202 19.29 -8.08 -8.21
C ALA A 202 18.26 -8.47 -7.15
N VAL A 203 17.52 -7.49 -6.60
CA VAL A 203 16.50 -7.69 -5.54
C VAL A 203 15.28 -8.43 -6.09
N ILE A 204 14.97 -8.24 -7.38
CA ILE A 204 13.84 -8.87 -8.06
C ILE A 204 14.27 -9.89 -9.13
N ALA A 205 15.58 -10.23 -9.19
CA ALA A 205 16.09 -11.22 -10.15
C ALA A 205 15.51 -12.62 -9.92
N GLU A 206 15.27 -12.95 -8.66
CA GLU A 206 14.58 -14.15 -8.19
C GLU A 206 13.67 -13.76 -7.03
N VAL A 207 12.43 -14.21 -7.06
CA VAL A 207 11.40 -13.86 -6.06
C VAL A 207 10.59 -15.09 -5.64
N ILE A 208 9.93 -15.01 -4.50
CA ILE A 208 8.89 -15.96 -4.13
C ILE A 208 7.54 -15.25 -4.32
N VAL A 209 6.72 -15.74 -5.25
CA VAL A 209 5.36 -15.25 -5.45
C VAL A 209 4.40 -16.09 -4.61
N ALA A 210 3.77 -15.46 -3.62
CA ALA A 210 2.88 -16.20 -2.72
C ALA A 210 1.57 -16.61 -3.40
N GLN A 211 1.00 -15.76 -4.26
CA GLN A 211 -0.26 -16.01 -4.95
C GLN A 211 -0.12 -15.77 -6.46
N PRO A 212 0.42 -16.73 -7.24
CA PRO A 212 0.63 -16.53 -8.69
C PRO A 212 -0.67 -16.24 -9.46
N SER A 213 -1.78 -16.90 -9.11
CA SER A 213 -3.08 -16.67 -9.77
C SER A 213 -3.65 -15.27 -9.50
N TYR A 214 -3.27 -14.64 -8.38
CA TYR A 214 -3.61 -13.24 -8.13
C TYR A 214 -2.94 -12.32 -9.17
N LEU A 215 -1.65 -12.52 -9.44
CA LEU A 215 -0.93 -11.72 -10.45
C LEU A 215 -1.53 -11.89 -11.84
N THR A 216 -1.90 -13.13 -12.21
CA THR A 216 -2.59 -13.38 -13.49
C THR A 216 -3.96 -12.72 -13.54
N GLY A 217 -4.69 -12.68 -12.43
CA GLY A 217 -5.97 -11.96 -12.32
C GLY A 217 -5.77 -10.44 -12.37
N LEU A 218 -4.79 -9.91 -11.66
CA LEU A 218 -4.41 -8.50 -11.70
C LEU A 218 -4.09 -8.03 -13.11
N GLU A 219 -3.40 -8.84 -13.92
CA GLU A 219 -3.09 -8.53 -15.32
C GLU A 219 -4.34 -8.18 -16.13
N THR A 220 -5.48 -8.83 -15.84
CA THR A 220 -6.75 -8.54 -16.54
C THR A 220 -7.32 -7.16 -16.22
N LEU A 221 -6.86 -6.53 -15.13
CA LEU A 221 -7.27 -5.20 -14.68
C LEU A 221 -6.28 -4.10 -15.11
N LEU A 222 -5.10 -4.45 -15.61
CA LEU A 222 -4.09 -3.51 -16.10
C LEU A 222 -4.40 -3.10 -17.55
N THR A 223 -5.51 -2.39 -17.72
CA THR A 223 -6.02 -1.97 -19.02
C THR A 223 -6.23 -0.45 -19.09
N GLU A 224 -6.12 0.12 -20.28
CA GLU A 224 -6.35 1.55 -20.51
C GLU A 224 -7.77 2.00 -20.11
N ASP A 225 -8.76 1.12 -20.26
CA ASP A 225 -10.17 1.40 -19.91
C ASP A 225 -10.37 1.59 -18.39
N LEU A 226 -9.48 1.04 -17.56
CA LEU A 226 -9.53 1.15 -16.11
C LEU A 226 -8.59 2.23 -15.53
N LEU A 227 -7.88 2.99 -16.37
CA LEU A 227 -6.93 4.01 -15.89
C LEU A 227 -7.57 5.08 -15.00
N GLU A 228 -8.81 5.49 -15.27
CA GLU A 228 -9.52 6.43 -14.41
C GLU A 228 -9.78 5.83 -13.02
N SER A 229 -10.22 4.58 -12.96
CA SER A 229 -10.43 3.86 -11.71
C SER A 229 -9.12 3.67 -10.93
N TRP A 230 -8.01 3.38 -11.63
CA TRP A 230 -6.69 3.28 -11.01
C TRP A 230 -6.21 4.62 -10.44
N ARG A 231 -6.44 5.74 -11.13
CA ARG A 231 -6.14 7.07 -10.58
C ARG A 231 -6.95 7.37 -9.33
N ASP A 232 -8.26 7.10 -9.35
CA ASP A 232 -9.13 7.35 -8.20
C ASP A 232 -8.77 6.46 -7.01
N TRP A 233 -8.35 5.23 -7.27
CA TRP A 233 -7.87 4.31 -6.24
C TRP A 233 -6.52 4.75 -5.62
N LEU A 234 -5.65 5.39 -6.38
CA LEU A 234 -4.35 5.89 -5.91
C LEU A 234 -4.46 7.22 -5.15
N ARG A 235 -5.49 8.03 -5.39
CA ARG A 235 -5.76 9.28 -4.70
C ARG A 235 -6.21 9.06 -3.27
#